data_b4ebcdb8f48d45b9d78876dc74bb6b2e
#
_entry.id   b4ebcdb8f48d45b9d78876dc74bb6b2e
#
_cell.length_a   1.000
_cell.length_b   1.000
_cell.length_c   1.000
_cell.angle_alpha   90.00
_cell.angle_beta   90.00
_cell.angle_gamma   90.00
#
_symmetry.space_group_name_H-M   'P 1'
#
loop_
_entity.id
_entity.type
_entity.pdbx_description
1 polymer ?
#
loop_
_entity_poly.entity_id
_entity_poly.type
_entity_poly.pdbx_seq_one_letter_code
_entity_poly.pdbx_strand_id
1 'polypeptide(L)'
;SYLFPRLIGFAFALSYSYLAGFAIPTVRAIFAISLILLCQFARRHYTPSQFWWRIVAILLILDPITILSDSFWLSILAVASLILWYRYFPLKQFEWLIPHWLNRPFFKPVLSLLHLQMGIFFLFSPVQFFFFEGYSPLGFAANLLIVPLYSLVLVPMILFTLLTDNLTYTWQLADWLAQFSLWLIEPLSHSWITLSQQNQWHLLAFYTLILSGIYAKNWLKSWCFFAKLSTILASIYLAGLCYLKKDHYIEWVTFDIGQGLAQALVYQDTSGQKKAIFYDTGASWGEGSQRNSMANLEVLPYLKRNNIQIKAIFISHDDNDHSGGVTDLLAASPHTQLFSSGQTAYAQRIPEPCVAGKEWQFDSIKLTAIFPEQITKRAENQHSCTLLVEIDRLKLLFTGDAGVEQERIFSPISGKIDFLQVGHHGSKTSTGEILVATTKPNIAVISVGRWNAWKMPNKNVIERLEKHGAQILDTSKVGMVKVIFKEGKYQIKTSRTRSSAWHQAYFNHNPKD
;
A
#
# COMPACT_ATOMS: atom_id res chain seq x y z
N SER A 1 26.45 -9.46 42.58
CA SER A 1 26.30 -8.30 41.67
C SER A 1 25.04 -8.47 40.82
N TYR A 2 24.07 -7.62 40.95
CA TYR A 2 22.80 -7.67 40.18
C TYR A 2 22.97 -7.36 38.68
N LEU A 3 24.15 -6.89 38.27
CA LEU A 3 24.49 -6.58 36.89
C LEU A 3 24.85 -7.82 36.06
N PHE A 4 25.39 -8.86 36.71
CA PHE A 4 25.85 -10.07 36.04
C PHE A 4 24.76 -10.78 35.23
N PRO A 5 23.54 -11.05 35.76
CA PRO A 5 22.47 -11.65 34.98
C PRO A 5 22.01 -10.79 33.77
N ARG A 6 22.10 -9.47 33.90
CA ARG A 6 21.71 -8.53 32.83
C ARG A 6 22.72 -8.51 31.69
N LEU A 7 24.03 -8.58 32.03
CA LEU A 7 25.08 -8.69 31.00
C LEU A 7 24.99 -10.03 30.24
N ILE A 8 24.69 -11.11 30.95
CA ILE A 8 24.45 -12.41 30.32
C ILE A 8 23.24 -12.31 29.39
N GLY A 9 22.11 -11.76 29.83
CA GLY A 9 20.94 -11.55 28.99
C GLY A 9 21.22 -10.68 27.75
N PHE A 10 22.06 -9.64 27.91
CA PHE A 10 22.51 -8.82 26.80
C PHE A 10 23.37 -9.60 25.80
N ALA A 11 24.32 -10.42 26.29
CA ALA A 11 25.14 -11.27 25.44
C ALA A 11 24.30 -12.26 24.61
N PHE A 12 23.29 -12.89 25.25
CA PHE A 12 22.34 -13.75 24.53
C PHE A 12 21.52 -12.97 23.49
N ALA A 13 21.04 -11.79 23.79
CA ALA A 13 20.30 -10.96 22.85
C ALA A 13 21.17 -10.54 21.65
N LEU A 14 22.45 -10.23 21.90
CA LEU A 14 23.41 -9.89 20.85
C LEU A 14 23.70 -11.09 19.97
N SER A 15 23.93 -12.27 20.56
CA SER A 15 24.14 -13.52 19.83
C SER A 15 22.93 -13.87 18.96
N TYR A 16 21.72 -13.72 19.50
CA TYR A 16 20.50 -13.92 18.73
C TYR A 16 20.40 -12.95 17.54
N SER A 17 20.71 -11.68 17.75
CA SER A 17 20.69 -10.69 16.67
C SER A 17 21.71 -10.99 15.57
N TYR A 18 22.88 -11.50 15.94
CA TYR A 18 23.90 -11.97 15.00
C TYR A 18 23.37 -13.14 14.16
N LEU A 19 22.78 -14.15 14.80
CA LEU A 19 22.17 -15.30 14.12
C LEU A 19 21.00 -14.88 13.22
N ALA A 20 20.25 -13.85 13.60
CA ALA A 20 19.17 -13.25 12.81
C ALA A 20 19.67 -12.30 11.70
N GLY A 21 20.96 -12.25 11.41
CA GLY A 21 21.55 -11.39 10.37
C GLY A 21 21.41 -9.89 10.65
N PHE A 22 21.39 -9.48 11.91
CA PHE A 22 21.18 -8.07 12.31
C PHE A 22 19.95 -7.42 11.66
N ALA A 23 18.84 -8.16 11.58
CA ALA A 23 17.60 -7.60 11.07
C ALA A 23 17.24 -6.28 11.79
N ILE A 24 16.70 -5.30 11.07
CA ILE A 24 16.41 -3.95 11.58
C ILE A 24 15.64 -3.95 12.92
N PRO A 25 14.60 -4.80 13.16
CA PRO A 25 13.93 -4.86 14.47
C PRO A 25 14.82 -5.34 15.61
N THR A 26 15.72 -6.31 15.36
CA THR A 26 16.62 -6.86 16.38
C THR A 26 17.70 -5.85 16.77
N VAL A 27 18.24 -5.12 15.79
CA VAL A 27 19.20 -4.04 16.03
C VAL A 27 18.59 -2.96 16.94
N ARG A 28 17.36 -2.54 16.68
CA ARG A 28 16.66 -1.56 17.53
C ARG A 28 16.45 -2.06 18.95
N ALA A 29 16.09 -3.33 19.12
CA ALA A 29 15.94 -3.95 20.44
C ALA A 29 17.28 -3.96 21.21
N ILE A 30 18.38 -4.30 20.55
CA ILE A 30 19.73 -4.26 21.16
C ILE A 30 20.11 -2.83 21.57
N PHE A 31 19.87 -1.84 20.72
CA PHE A 31 20.10 -0.45 21.08
C PHE A 31 19.32 -0.02 22.32
N ALA A 32 18.05 -0.41 22.42
CA ALA A 32 17.23 -0.13 23.58
C ALA A 32 17.77 -0.79 24.85
N ILE A 33 18.16 -2.07 24.78
CA ILE A 33 18.74 -2.82 25.91
C ILE A 33 20.09 -2.20 26.30
N SER A 34 20.95 -1.87 25.32
CA SER A 34 22.25 -1.23 25.55
C SER A 34 22.08 0.10 26.29
N LEU A 35 21.15 0.95 25.86
CA LEU A 35 20.90 2.23 26.51
C LEU A 35 20.40 2.05 27.96
N ILE A 36 19.52 1.07 28.19
CA ILE A 36 19.05 0.74 29.54
C ILE A 36 20.21 0.32 30.43
N LEU A 37 21.08 -0.56 29.94
CA LEU A 37 22.27 -1.00 30.69
C LEU A 37 23.23 0.15 30.97
N LEU A 38 23.55 0.98 30.00
CA LEU A 38 24.41 2.16 30.17
C LEU A 38 23.86 3.11 31.23
N CYS A 39 22.56 3.38 31.22
CA CYS A 39 21.93 4.22 32.22
C CYS A 39 21.97 3.59 33.61
N GLN A 40 21.82 2.28 33.72
CA GLN A 40 21.96 1.56 34.99
C GLN A 40 23.42 1.59 35.54
N PHE A 41 24.42 1.42 34.65
CA PHE A 41 25.83 1.57 34.99
C PHE A 41 26.12 3.00 35.47
N ALA A 42 25.58 3.99 34.75
CA ALA A 42 25.74 5.40 35.12
C ALA A 42 24.87 5.82 36.32
N ARG A 43 24.16 4.88 36.96
CA ARG A 43 23.21 5.13 38.07
C ARG A 43 22.19 6.24 37.77
N ARG A 44 21.79 6.36 36.50
CA ARG A 44 20.77 7.32 36.06
C ARG A 44 19.41 6.64 35.95
N HIS A 45 18.42 7.27 36.58
CA HIS A 45 17.05 6.79 36.57
C HIS A 45 16.20 7.70 35.69
N TYR A 46 15.49 7.09 34.72
CA TYR A 46 14.57 7.80 33.81
C TYR A 46 13.22 7.12 33.84
N THR A 47 12.19 7.90 33.61
CA THR A 47 10.84 7.36 33.39
C THR A 47 10.77 6.60 32.05
N PRO A 48 9.83 5.66 31.86
CA PRO A 48 9.67 4.94 30.59
C PRO A 48 9.52 5.88 29.39
N SER A 49 8.76 6.98 29.54
CA SER A 49 8.61 7.98 28.48
C SER A 49 9.89 8.73 28.16
N GLN A 50 10.70 9.06 29.18
CA GLN A 50 12.01 9.69 28.95
C GLN A 50 12.98 8.74 28.26
N PHE A 51 12.95 7.44 28.56
CA PHE A 51 13.72 6.42 27.85
C PHE A 51 13.29 6.33 26.38
N TRP A 52 12.00 6.25 26.16
CA TRP A 52 11.43 6.15 24.82
C TRP A 52 11.89 7.31 23.93
N TRP A 53 11.78 8.56 24.40
CA TRP A 53 12.24 9.71 23.62
C TRP A 53 13.73 9.69 23.30
N ARG A 54 14.58 9.22 24.24
CA ARG A 54 16.02 9.08 24.01
C ARG A 54 16.33 8.03 22.98
N ILE A 55 15.68 6.88 23.03
CA ILE A 55 15.85 5.81 22.03
C ILE A 55 15.46 6.33 20.65
N VAL A 56 14.33 7.01 20.52
CA VAL A 56 13.87 7.61 19.26
C VAL A 56 14.89 8.61 18.74
N ALA A 57 15.36 9.53 19.60
CA ALA A 57 16.35 10.54 19.21
C ALA A 57 17.67 9.91 18.74
N ILE A 58 18.19 8.92 19.48
CA ILE A 58 19.44 8.24 19.11
C ILE A 58 19.30 7.50 17.78
N LEU A 59 18.19 6.76 17.57
CA LEU A 59 17.95 6.05 16.32
C LEU A 59 17.89 7.01 15.12
N LEU A 60 17.23 8.16 15.27
CA LEU A 60 17.13 9.17 14.20
C LEU A 60 18.45 9.92 13.95
N ILE A 61 19.31 10.05 14.97
CA ILE A 61 20.66 10.63 14.79
C ILE A 61 21.57 9.65 14.04
N LEU A 62 21.48 8.35 14.37
CA LEU A 62 22.32 7.31 13.75
C LEU A 62 21.89 7.00 12.31
N ASP A 63 20.60 6.96 12.07
CA ASP A 63 20.01 6.70 10.76
C ASP A 63 18.75 7.56 10.55
N PRO A 64 18.89 8.78 10.01
CA PRO A 64 17.74 9.65 9.72
C PRO A 64 16.76 9.06 8.70
N ILE A 65 17.24 8.19 7.80
CA ILE A 65 16.42 7.59 6.73
C ILE A 65 15.42 6.58 7.31
N THR A 66 15.71 6.03 8.50
CA THR A 66 14.81 5.09 9.17
C THR A 66 13.40 5.66 9.43
N ILE A 67 13.24 7.00 9.44
CA ILE A 67 11.92 7.68 9.55
C ILE A 67 10.98 7.31 8.40
N LEU A 68 11.51 6.88 7.25
CA LEU A 68 10.75 6.47 6.07
C LEU A 68 10.29 5.00 6.15
N SER A 69 10.77 4.26 7.14
CA SER A 69 10.47 2.84 7.29
C SER A 69 9.21 2.62 8.13
N ASP A 70 8.22 1.90 7.58
CA ASP A 70 7.03 1.46 8.31
C ASP A 70 7.40 0.66 9.56
N SER A 71 8.42 -0.18 9.46
CA SER A 71 8.95 -0.98 10.57
C SER A 71 9.45 -0.12 11.74
N PHE A 72 9.99 1.08 11.48
CA PHE A 72 10.38 2.03 12.51
C PHE A 72 9.15 2.55 13.27
N TRP A 73 8.15 3.04 12.54
CA TRP A 73 6.93 3.57 13.14
C TRP A 73 6.16 2.52 13.93
N LEU A 74 5.99 1.32 13.37
CA LEU A 74 5.34 0.21 14.05
C LEU A 74 6.01 -0.12 15.39
N SER A 75 7.34 -0.21 15.40
CA SER A 75 8.10 -0.53 16.62
C SER A 75 7.98 0.56 17.70
N ILE A 76 8.16 1.82 17.30
CA ILE A 76 8.16 2.94 18.25
C ILE A 76 6.77 3.22 18.78
N LEU A 77 5.74 3.19 17.93
CA LEU A 77 4.37 3.44 18.33
C LEU A 77 3.79 2.28 19.16
N ALA A 78 4.23 1.02 18.93
CA ALA A 78 3.87 -0.10 19.81
C ALA A 78 4.34 0.13 21.24
N VAL A 79 5.62 0.51 21.44
CA VAL A 79 6.18 0.81 22.76
C VAL A 79 5.49 2.03 23.38
N ALA A 80 5.24 3.09 22.62
CA ALA A 80 4.51 4.26 23.09
C ALA A 80 3.09 3.89 23.57
N SER A 81 2.37 3.07 22.82
CA SER A 81 1.04 2.57 23.17
C SER A 81 1.06 1.80 24.49
N LEU A 82 2.06 0.94 24.70
CA LEU A 82 2.21 0.21 25.96
C LEU A 82 2.54 1.15 27.13
N ILE A 83 3.44 2.13 26.96
CA ILE A 83 3.75 3.13 28.00
C ILE A 83 2.49 3.89 28.41
N LEU A 84 1.67 4.31 27.44
CA LEU A 84 0.39 4.97 27.68
C LEU A 84 -0.61 4.04 28.37
N TRP A 85 -0.69 2.79 27.91
CA TRP A 85 -1.58 1.79 28.51
C TRP A 85 -1.29 1.58 29.98
N TYR A 86 -0.04 1.25 30.35
CA TYR A 86 0.34 1.03 31.75
C TYR A 86 0.21 2.29 32.62
N ARG A 87 0.34 3.48 32.03
CA ARG A 87 0.19 4.75 32.77
C ARG A 87 -1.28 5.06 33.07
N TYR A 88 -2.17 4.88 32.10
CA TYR A 88 -3.58 5.30 32.23
C TYR A 88 -4.53 4.17 32.64
N PHE A 89 -4.16 2.94 32.37
CA PHE A 89 -4.95 1.73 32.65
C PHE A 89 -4.12 0.71 33.43
N PRO A 90 -3.60 1.03 34.63
CA PRO A 90 -2.83 0.05 35.41
C PRO A 90 -3.73 -1.14 35.82
N LEU A 91 -3.16 -2.35 35.87
CA LEU A 91 -3.89 -3.59 36.15
C LEU A 91 -4.72 -3.51 37.45
N LYS A 92 -4.24 -2.75 38.45
CA LYS A 92 -4.96 -2.49 39.71
C LYS A 92 -6.35 -1.89 39.53
N GLN A 93 -6.57 -1.11 38.47
CA GLN A 93 -7.90 -0.54 38.19
C GLN A 93 -8.93 -1.59 37.75
N PHE A 94 -8.48 -2.75 37.33
CA PHE A 94 -9.32 -3.84 36.86
C PHE A 94 -9.48 -4.96 37.88
N GLU A 95 -8.86 -4.85 39.09
CA GLU A 95 -8.93 -5.89 40.13
C GLU A 95 -10.36 -6.22 40.54
N TRP A 96 -11.31 -5.29 40.46
CA TRP A 96 -12.72 -5.50 40.77
C TRP A 96 -13.44 -6.37 39.73
N LEU A 97 -12.92 -6.49 38.51
CA LEU A 97 -13.44 -7.38 37.47
C LEU A 97 -12.84 -8.79 37.56
N ILE A 98 -11.76 -8.94 38.32
CA ILE A 98 -11.00 -10.18 38.37
C ILE A 98 -11.54 -11.05 39.52
N PRO A 99 -12.05 -12.24 39.23
CA PRO A 99 -12.48 -13.17 40.29
C PRO A 99 -11.35 -13.46 41.28
N HIS A 100 -11.68 -13.61 42.57
CA HIS A 100 -10.68 -13.80 43.63
C HIS A 100 -9.74 -15.00 43.39
N TRP A 101 -10.22 -16.05 42.74
CA TRP A 101 -9.39 -17.22 42.43
C TRP A 101 -8.32 -16.96 41.36
N LEU A 102 -8.57 -16.02 40.43
CA LEU A 102 -7.58 -15.57 39.40
C LEU A 102 -6.54 -14.59 39.97
N ASN A 103 -6.79 -13.96 41.09
CA ASN A 103 -5.86 -13.04 41.72
C ASN A 103 -4.76 -13.75 42.55
N ARG A 104 -4.71 -15.09 42.50
CA ARG A 104 -3.63 -15.88 43.13
C ARG A 104 -2.30 -15.67 42.41
N PRO A 105 -1.14 -15.77 43.11
CA PRO A 105 0.20 -15.55 42.53
C PRO A 105 0.46 -16.38 41.27
N PHE A 106 -0.09 -17.58 41.18
CA PHE A 106 0.05 -18.48 40.05
C PHE A 106 -0.55 -17.91 38.73
N PHE A 107 -1.66 -17.19 38.82
CA PHE A 107 -2.33 -16.62 37.65
C PHE A 107 -1.85 -15.19 37.28
N LYS A 108 -1.06 -14.55 38.11
CA LYS A 108 -0.53 -13.18 37.84
C LYS A 108 0.20 -13.05 36.51
N PRO A 109 1.05 -13.98 36.06
CA PRO A 109 1.68 -13.90 34.74
C PRO A 109 0.67 -13.88 33.59
N VAL A 110 -0.36 -14.73 33.68
CA VAL A 110 -1.44 -14.82 32.68
C VAL A 110 -2.25 -13.52 32.65
N LEU A 111 -2.61 -12.98 33.82
CA LEU A 111 -3.30 -11.68 33.90
C LEU A 111 -2.45 -10.53 33.36
N SER A 112 -1.14 -10.54 33.61
CA SER A 112 -0.23 -9.54 33.07
C SER A 112 -0.10 -9.65 31.55
N LEU A 113 -0.10 -10.87 31.01
CA LEU A 113 -0.09 -11.11 29.57
C LEU A 113 -1.41 -10.65 28.92
N LEU A 114 -2.55 -11.00 29.51
CA LEU A 114 -3.85 -10.51 29.06
C LEU A 114 -3.92 -8.98 29.05
N HIS A 115 -3.47 -8.34 30.13
CA HIS A 115 -3.44 -6.90 30.25
C HIS A 115 -2.53 -6.25 29.19
N LEU A 116 -1.35 -6.81 28.92
CA LEU A 116 -0.45 -6.36 27.87
C LEU A 116 -1.11 -6.50 26.49
N GLN A 117 -1.73 -7.64 26.21
CA GLN A 117 -2.41 -7.88 24.92
C GLN A 117 -3.60 -6.93 24.73
N MET A 118 -4.34 -6.60 25.78
CA MET A 118 -5.38 -5.57 25.74
C MET A 118 -4.82 -4.20 25.37
N GLY A 119 -3.65 -3.84 25.91
CA GLY A 119 -2.96 -2.58 25.57
C GLY A 119 -2.60 -2.49 24.08
N ILE A 120 -2.03 -3.57 23.55
CA ILE A 120 -1.71 -3.68 22.12
C ILE A 120 -3.02 -3.63 21.30
N PHE A 121 -4.02 -4.39 21.67
CA PHE A 121 -5.27 -4.46 20.92
C PHE A 121 -6.00 -3.11 20.88
N PHE A 122 -6.12 -2.40 22.02
CA PHE A 122 -6.87 -1.13 22.05
C PHE A 122 -6.07 0.09 21.61
N LEU A 123 -4.82 0.23 22.03
CA LEU A 123 -4.07 1.46 21.74
C LEU A 123 -3.19 1.36 20.49
N PHE A 124 -2.77 0.16 20.08
CA PHE A 124 -1.95 -0.02 18.90
C PHE A 124 -2.75 -0.36 17.64
N SER A 125 -4.00 -0.82 17.76
CA SER A 125 -4.87 -1.12 16.59
C SER A 125 -5.01 0.04 15.60
N PRO A 126 -5.19 1.31 16.03
CA PRO A 126 -5.26 2.43 15.08
C PRO A 126 -4.01 2.54 14.21
N VAL A 127 -2.83 2.27 14.78
CA VAL A 127 -1.56 2.23 14.04
C VAL A 127 -1.57 1.08 13.03
N GLN A 128 -2.02 -0.11 13.46
CA GLN A 128 -2.12 -1.27 12.57
C GLN A 128 -3.05 -1.02 11.39
N PHE A 129 -4.19 -0.35 11.59
CA PHE A 129 -5.12 -0.01 10.52
C PHE A 129 -4.46 0.81 9.40
N PHE A 130 -3.55 1.71 9.76
CA PHE A 130 -2.84 2.55 8.82
C PHE A 130 -1.79 1.78 8.02
N PHE A 131 -0.99 0.94 8.70
CA PHE A 131 0.13 0.26 8.07
C PHE A 131 -0.27 -1.02 7.34
N PHE A 132 -1.28 -1.74 7.84
CA PHE A 132 -1.69 -3.03 7.26
C PHE A 132 -3.00 -2.95 6.47
N GLU A 133 -3.64 -1.77 6.42
CA GLU A 133 -4.89 -1.54 5.65
C GLU A 133 -6.03 -2.48 6.03
N GLY A 134 -5.98 -2.99 7.24
CA GLY A 134 -6.95 -3.92 7.78
C GLY A 134 -6.59 -4.35 9.18
N TYR A 135 -7.44 -5.19 9.76
CA TYR A 135 -7.17 -5.81 11.04
C TYR A 135 -7.89 -7.16 11.16
N SER A 136 -7.39 -7.99 12.08
CA SER A 136 -8.05 -9.24 12.44
C SER A 136 -8.68 -9.11 13.83
N PRO A 137 -10.00 -9.19 13.98
CA PRO A 137 -10.65 -9.22 15.30
C PRO A 137 -10.16 -10.37 16.17
N LEU A 138 -9.87 -11.52 15.54
CA LEU A 138 -9.36 -12.71 16.24
C LEU A 138 -7.84 -12.67 16.47
N GLY A 139 -7.14 -11.65 15.98
CA GLY A 139 -5.70 -11.46 16.19
C GLY A 139 -5.33 -11.33 17.67
N PHE A 140 -6.24 -10.83 18.52
CA PHE A 140 -6.06 -10.82 19.97
C PHE A 140 -5.92 -12.25 20.53
N ALA A 141 -6.82 -13.15 20.14
CA ALA A 141 -6.80 -14.56 20.58
C ALA A 141 -5.56 -15.29 20.02
N ALA A 142 -5.23 -15.05 18.74
CA ALA A 142 -4.05 -15.60 18.12
C ALA A 142 -2.78 -15.20 18.88
N ASN A 143 -2.59 -13.91 19.15
CA ASN A 143 -1.42 -13.41 19.87
C ASN A 143 -1.33 -13.93 21.30
N LEU A 144 -2.47 -14.12 21.97
CA LEU A 144 -2.52 -14.67 23.33
C LEU A 144 -1.98 -16.10 23.40
N LEU A 145 -2.20 -16.89 22.36
CA LEU A 145 -1.76 -18.30 22.29
C LEU A 145 -0.34 -18.40 21.70
N ILE A 146 -0.10 -17.74 20.60
CA ILE A 146 1.11 -17.91 19.80
C ILE A 146 2.32 -17.21 20.40
N VAL A 147 2.16 -15.99 20.93
CA VAL A 147 3.29 -15.26 21.51
C VAL A 147 3.97 -16.02 22.65
N PRO A 148 3.27 -16.59 23.64
CA PRO A 148 3.89 -17.46 24.65
C PRO A 148 4.50 -18.73 24.06
N LEU A 149 3.81 -19.38 23.12
CA LEU A 149 4.30 -20.61 22.50
C LEU A 149 5.66 -20.36 21.79
N TYR A 150 5.75 -19.30 21.02
CA TYR A 150 6.98 -18.95 20.31
C TYR A 150 8.08 -18.48 21.26
N SER A 151 7.78 -17.57 22.18
CA SER A 151 8.78 -16.97 23.05
C SER A 151 9.33 -17.91 24.12
N LEU A 152 8.49 -18.81 24.66
CA LEU A 152 8.86 -19.68 25.77
C LEU A 152 9.23 -21.11 25.35
N VAL A 153 8.77 -21.56 24.18
CA VAL A 153 8.96 -22.95 23.75
C VAL A 153 9.71 -23.03 22.43
N LEU A 154 9.14 -22.51 21.34
CA LEU A 154 9.66 -22.75 20.00
C LEU A 154 11.05 -22.10 19.78
N VAL A 155 11.20 -20.81 20.11
CA VAL A 155 12.47 -20.09 19.92
C VAL A 155 13.59 -20.66 20.82
N PRO A 156 13.38 -20.87 22.12
CA PRO A 156 14.38 -21.54 22.95
C PRO A 156 14.77 -22.93 22.46
N MET A 157 13.80 -23.71 21.95
CA MET A 157 14.05 -25.03 21.41
C MET A 157 14.88 -24.99 20.12
N ILE A 158 14.57 -24.07 19.20
CA ILE A 158 15.36 -23.87 17.98
C ILE A 158 16.80 -23.48 18.35
N LEU A 159 16.98 -22.56 19.29
CA LEU A 159 18.34 -22.18 19.74
C LEU A 159 19.08 -23.34 20.39
N PHE A 160 18.39 -24.15 21.20
CA PHE A 160 18.97 -25.36 21.79
C PHE A 160 19.39 -26.36 20.71
N THR A 161 18.55 -26.59 19.72
CA THR A 161 18.84 -27.49 18.59
C THR A 161 20.03 -27.01 17.76
N LEU A 162 20.15 -25.70 17.51
CA LEU A 162 21.31 -25.11 16.84
C LEU A 162 22.61 -25.29 17.62
N LEU A 163 22.55 -25.18 18.97
CA LEU A 163 23.73 -25.33 19.83
C LEU A 163 24.17 -26.79 19.99
N THR A 164 23.24 -27.74 19.88
CA THR A 164 23.49 -29.17 20.14
C THR A 164 23.64 -30.00 18.87
N ASP A 165 23.70 -29.36 17.70
CA ASP A 165 23.81 -30.00 16.39
C ASP A 165 22.82 -31.17 16.22
N ASN A 166 21.53 -30.88 16.52
CA ASN A 166 20.44 -31.86 16.41
C ASN A 166 20.53 -33.08 17.34
N LEU A 167 20.82 -32.84 18.61
CA LEU A 167 20.78 -33.91 19.62
C LEU A 167 19.35 -34.49 19.66
N THR A 168 19.20 -35.75 19.20
CA THR A 168 17.98 -36.56 19.27
C THR A 168 16.68 -35.84 18.86
N TYR A 169 16.33 -35.87 17.57
CA TYR A 169 15.00 -35.49 17.05
C TYR A 169 14.49 -34.09 17.40
N THR A 170 15.36 -33.19 17.87
CA THR A 170 14.95 -31.86 18.31
C THR A 170 14.45 -30.97 17.16
N TRP A 171 14.99 -31.13 15.94
CA TRP A 171 14.47 -30.47 14.75
C TRP A 171 13.07 -30.95 14.39
N GLN A 172 12.82 -32.26 14.46
CA GLN A 172 11.48 -32.81 14.20
C GLN A 172 10.44 -32.27 15.19
N LEU A 173 10.83 -32.14 16.47
CA LEU A 173 9.95 -31.56 17.48
C LEU A 173 9.70 -30.06 17.21
N ALA A 174 10.73 -29.30 16.81
CA ALA A 174 10.60 -27.90 16.43
C ALA A 174 9.67 -27.72 15.22
N ASP A 175 9.84 -28.57 14.20
CA ASP A 175 9.01 -28.57 13.01
C ASP A 175 7.55 -28.91 13.32
N TRP A 176 7.33 -29.95 14.13
CA TRP A 176 5.99 -30.32 14.60
C TRP A 176 5.31 -29.18 15.36
N LEU A 177 6.02 -28.51 16.27
CA LEU A 177 5.47 -27.35 17.01
C LEU A 177 5.19 -26.16 16.08
N ALA A 178 6.03 -25.92 15.09
CA ALA A 178 5.80 -24.88 14.10
C ALA A 178 4.54 -25.20 13.26
N GLN A 179 4.41 -26.42 12.75
CA GLN A 179 3.24 -26.87 12.00
C GLN A 179 1.96 -26.82 12.86
N PHE A 180 2.03 -27.27 14.11
CA PHE A 180 0.92 -27.16 15.05
C PHE A 180 0.49 -25.70 15.26
N SER A 181 1.45 -24.77 15.38
CA SER A 181 1.14 -23.35 15.52
C SER A 181 0.46 -22.77 14.28
N LEU A 182 0.89 -23.18 13.08
CA LEU A 182 0.27 -22.77 11.82
C LEU A 182 -1.16 -23.32 11.71
N TRP A 183 -1.36 -24.59 12.02
CA TRP A 183 -2.70 -25.19 12.07
C TRP A 183 -3.65 -24.45 13.02
N LEU A 184 -3.13 -23.99 14.17
CA LEU A 184 -3.93 -23.24 15.16
C LEU A 184 -4.30 -21.84 14.66
N ILE A 185 -3.44 -21.20 13.86
CA ILE A 185 -3.66 -19.83 13.33
C ILE A 185 -4.55 -19.84 12.08
N GLU A 186 -4.48 -20.88 11.27
CA GLU A 186 -5.15 -20.95 9.97
C GLU A 186 -6.65 -20.57 10.03
N PRO A 187 -7.48 -21.10 10.95
CA PRO A 187 -8.88 -20.69 11.06
C PRO A 187 -9.05 -19.22 11.44
N LEU A 188 -8.10 -18.64 12.18
CA LEU A 188 -8.14 -17.26 12.64
C LEU A 188 -7.75 -16.26 11.53
N SER A 189 -7.00 -16.72 10.53
CA SER A 189 -6.56 -15.91 9.39
C SER A 189 -7.73 -15.42 8.52
N HIS A 190 -8.81 -16.18 8.45
CA HIS A 190 -10.02 -15.82 7.70
C HIS A 190 -10.78 -14.63 8.31
N SER A 191 -10.43 -14.19 9.51
CA SER A 191 -11.04 -13.03 10.16
C SER A 191 -10.48 -11.68 9.71
N TRP A 192 -9.59 -11.65 8.69
CA TRP A 192 -9.01 -10.41 8.22
C TRP A 192 -10.04 -9.52 7.55
N ILE A 193 -10.21 -8.30 8.06
CA ILE A 193 -11.10 -7.27 7.53
C ILE A 193 -10.24 -6.19 6.89
N THR A 194 -10.36 -6.02 5.58
CA THR A 194 -9.71 -4.93 4.85
C THR A 194 -10.44 -3.62 5.08
N LEU A 195 -9.70 -2.56 5.31
CA LEU A 195 -10.25 -1.23 5.56
C LEU A 195 -9.87 -0.29 4.42
N SER A 196 -10.87 0.33 3.79
CA SER A 196 -10.62 1.41 2.84
C SER A 196 -9.97 2.61 3.54
N GLN A 197 -9.22 3.42 2.82
CA GLN A 197 -8.55 4.60 3.37
C GLN A 197 -9.54 5.54 4.10
N GLN A 198 -10.76 5.66 3.60
CA GLN A 198 -11.80 6.44 4.24
C GLN A 198 -12.19 5.88 5.61
N ASN A 199 -12.37 4.55 5.71
CA ASN A 199 -12.71 3.88 6.97
C ASN A 199 -11.56 3.96 7.99
N GLN A 200 -10.30 3.96 7.54
CA GLN A 200 -9.14 4.16 8.42
C GLN A 200 -9.19 5.54 9.11
N TRP A 201 -9.47 6.60 8.34
CA TRP A 201 -9.62 7.94 8.90
C TRP A 201 -10.79 8.05 9.89
N HIS A 202 -11.90 7.37 9.62
CA HIS A 202 -13.05 7.34 10.53
C HIS A 202 -12.72 6.63 11.84
N LEU A 203 -12.03 5.49 11.75
CA LEU A 203 -11.56 4.77 12.94
C LEU A 203 -10.56 5.61 13.74
N LEU A 204 -9.62 6.27 13.09
CA LEU A 204 -8.67 7.15 13.76
C LEU A 204 -9.39 8.30 14.49
N ALA A 205 -10.35 8.95 13.84
CA ALA A 205 -11.14 10.00 14.46
C ALA A 205 -11.92 9.48 15.68
N PHE A 206 -12.53 8.30 15.57
CA PHE A 206 -13.21 7.63 16.68
C PHE A 206 -12.27 7.36 17.86
N TYR A 207 -11.07 6.80 17.59
CA TYR A 207 -10.07 6.57 18.64
C TYR A 207 -9.56 7.85 19.27
N THR A 208 -9.30 8.89 18.49
CA THR A 208 -8.87 10.19 19.04
C THR A 208 -9.93 10.83 19.92
N LEU A 209 -11.21 10.68 19.58
CA LEU A 209 -12.33 11.12 20.42
C LEU A 209 -12.41 10.34 21.74
N ILE A 210 -12.27 9.01 21.71
CA ILE A 210 -12.22 8.19 22.93
C ILE A 210 -11.05 8.61 23.82
N LEU A 211 -9.84 8.72 23.26
CA LEU A 211 -8.64 9.09 24.01
C LEU A 211 -8.76 10.50 24.59
N SER A 212 -9.31 11.46 23.84
CA SER A 212 -9.56 12.81 24.33
C SER A 212 -10.58 12.84 25.49
N GLY A 213 -11.63 12.02 25.41
CA GLY A 213 -12.61 11.85 26.47
C GLY A 213 -12.00 11.26 27.76
N ILE A 214 -11.11 10.26 27.62
CA ILE A 214 -10.38 9.65 28.74
C ILE A 214 -9.40 10.65 29.36
N TYR A 215 -8.70 11.46 28.54
CA TYR A 215 -7.78 12.48 29.01
C TYR A 215 -8.53 13.62 29.75
N ALA A 216 -9.65 14.06 29.20
CA ALA A 216 -10.49 15.10 29.79
C ALA A 216 -11.06 14.69 31.16
N LYS A 217 -11.32 13.40 31.39
CA LYS A 217 -11.73 12.85 32.68
C LYS A 217 -10.77 13.23 33.82
N ASN A 218 -9.49 13.24 33.57
CA ASN A 218 -8.47 13.50 34.59
C ASN A 218 -8.32 15.03 34.88
N TRP A 219 -8.85 15.88 34.03
CA TRP A 219 -8.68 17.35 34.12
C TRP A 219 -9.91 18.09 34.63
N LEU A 220 -11.12 17.50 34.49
CA LEU A 220 -12.39 18.15 34.77
C LEU A 220 -13.25 17.30 35.70
N LYS A 221 -13.63 17.85 36.85
CA LYS A 221 -14.50 17.21 37.86
C LYS A 221 -15.93 16.87 37.36
N SER A 222 -16.31 17.31 36.17
CA SER A 222 -17.65 17.11 35.58
C SER A 222 -17.65 16.11 34.42
N TRP A 223 -17.42 14.86 34.73
CA TRP A 223 -17.26 13.77 33.75
C TRP A 223 -18.48 13.55 32.84
N CYS A 224 -19.70 13.69 33.37
CA CYS A 224 -20.90 13.38 32.60
C CYS A 224 -21.16 14.31 31.42
N PHE A 225 -20.77 15.58 31.49
CA PHE A 225 -21.03 16.54 30.43
C PHE A 225 -20.15 16.33 29.21
N PHE A 226 -18.84 16.17 29.42
CA PHE A 226 -17.87 16.01 28.32
C PHE A 226 -17.91 14.64 27.66
N ALA A 227 -18.21 13.57 28.41
CA ALA A 227 -18.43 12.24 27.84
C ALA A 227 -19.69 12.22 26.95
N LYS A 228 -20.76 12.88 27.38
CA LYS A 228 -21.98 13.04 26.56
C LYS A 228 -21.73 13.91 25.34
N LEU A 229 -21.00 15.02 25.49
CA LEU A 229 -20.67 15.92 24.39
C LEU A 229 -19.76 15.21 23.35
N SER A 230 -18.75 14.47 23.77
CA SER A 230 -17.88 13.72 22.85
C SER A 230 -18.62 12.60 22.12
N THR A 231 -19.56 11.92 22.80
CA THR A 231 -20.41 10.90 22.16
C THR A 231 -21.37 11.52 21.16
N ILE A 232 -21.95 12.68 21.49
CA ILE A 232 -22.83 13.43 20.56
C ILE A 232 -22.05 13.92 19.35
N LEU A 233 -20.86 14.52 19.55
CA LEU A 233 -20.00 15.00 18.46
C LEU A 233 -19.52 13.83 17.58
N ALA A 234 -19.17 12.69 18.17
CA ALA A 234 -18.82 11.47 17.41
C ALA A 234 -20.01 10.94 16.61
N SER A 235 -21.22 10.95 17.21
CA SER A 235 -22.45 10.53 16.52
C SER A 235 -22.84 11.47 15.39
N ILE A 236 -22.72 12.79 15.60
CA ILE A 236 -22.96 13.80 14.55
C ILE A 236 -21.92 13.67 13.43
N TYR A 237 -20.66 13.47 13.78
CA TYR A 237 -19.59 13.24 12.80
C TYR A 237 -19.84 11.97 11.98
N LEU A 238 -20.16 10.84 12.63
CA LEU A 238 -20.51 9.59 11.96
C LEU A 238 -21.77 9.72 11.10
N ALA A 239 -22.81 10.42 11.59
CA ALA A 239 -24.01 10.69 10.81
C ALA A 239 -23.72 11.61 9.61
N GLY A 240 -22.89 12.64 9.79
CA GLY A 240 -22.44 13.53 8.72
C GLY A 240 -21.69 12.79 7.63
N LEU A 241 -20.86 11.82 8.00
CA LEU A 241 -20.11 10.96 7.06
C LEU A 241 -21.03 10.02 6.26
N CYS A 242 -22.08 9.48 6.88
CA CYS A 242 -23.11 8.70 6.19
C CYS A 242 -23.95 9.57 5.23
N TYR A 243 -24.05 10.88 5.49
CA TYR A 243 -24.85 11.82 4.70
C TYR A 243 -24.07 12.49 3.56
N LEU A 244 -22.73 12.37 3.52
CA LEU A 244 -21.94 12.83 2.39
C LEU A 244 -22.39 12.07 1.16
N LYS A 245 -23.10 12.76 0.26
CA LYS A 245 -23.53 12.24 -1.04
C LYS A 245 -22.36 11.52 -1.71
N LYS A 246 -22.58 10.29 -2.10
CA LYS A 246 -21.66 9.57 -3.00
C LYS A 246 -21.66 10.31 -4.33
N ASP A 247 -20.74 11.22 -4.52
CA ASP A 247 -20.55 11.90 -5.79
C ASP A 247 -20.13 10.84 -6.84
N HIS A 248 -20.93 10.69 -7.89
CA HIS A 248 -20.53 9.93 -9.05
C HIS A 248 -19.41 10.68 -9.77
N TYR A 249 -18.23 10.09 -9.82
CA TYR A 249 -17.09 10.62 -10.55
C TYR A 249 -16.34 9.47 -11.23
N ILE A 250 -15.68 9.80 -12.32
CA ILE A 250 -14.78 8.89 -13.01
C ILE A 250 -13.37 9.40 -12.81
N GLU A 251 -12.43 8.50 -12.54
CA GLU A 251 -11.02 8.82 -12.43
C GLU A 251 -10.23 8.11 -13.52
N TRP A 252 -9.41 8.84 -14.26
CA TRP A 252 -8.33 8.25 -15.04
C TRP A 252 -7.04 8.30 -14.22
N VAL A 253 -6.50 7.14 -13.91
CA VAL A 253 -5.31 6.97 -13.08
C VAL A 253 -4.18 6.43 -13.95
N THR A 254 -3.06 7.15 -14.05
CA THR A 254 -1.79 6.65 -14.60
C THR A 254 -0.84 6.39 -13.45
N PHE A 255 -0.50 5.13 -13.24
CA PHE A 255 0.36 4.72 -12.13
C PHE A 255 1.82 5.10 -12.38
N ASP A 256 2.55 5.43 -11.29
CA ASP A 256 4.00 5.65 -11.32
C ASP A 256 4.71 4.30 -11.12
N ILE A 257 4.82 3.54 -12.20
CA ILE A 257 5.37 2.18 -12.19
C ILE A 257 6.82 2.11 -12.71
N GLY A 258 7.48 3.26 -12.84
CA GLY A 258 8.77 3.33 -13.51
C GLY A 258 8.63 3.21 -15.03
N GLN A 259 9.46 2.38 -15.67
CA GLN A 259 9.34 2.15 -17.12
C GLN A 259 8.21 1.16 -17.39
N GLY A 260 7.32 1.50 -18.32
CA GLY A 260 6.14 0.74 -18.69
C GLY A 260 4.84 1.53 -18.58
N LEU A 261 3.72 0.88 -18.84
CA LEU A 261 2.39 1.49 -18.81
C LEU A 261 1.45 0.68 -17.92
N ALA A 262 0.79 1.34 -16.98
CA ALA A 262 -0.39 0.84 -16.28
C ALA A 262 -1.33 2.00 -16.02
N GLN A 263 -2.54 1.90 -16.55
CA GLN A 263 -3.58 2.91 -16.41
C GLN A 263 -4.90 2.26 -16.01
N ALA A 264 -5.74 3.02 -15.31
CA ALA A 264 -7.07 2.57 -14.94
C ALA A 264 -8.10 3.69 -15.10
N LEU A 265 -9.25 3.36 -15.64
CA LEU A 265 -10.47 4.16 -15.55
C LEU A 265 -11.28 3.62 -14.39
N VAL A 266 -11.36 4.37 -13.30
CA VAL A 266 -12.10 4.00 -12.09
C VAL A 266 -13.44 4.72 -12.10
N TYR A 267 -14.51 3.98 -11.97
CA TYR A 267 -15.88 4.51 -11.93
C TYR A 267 -16.68 3.84 -10.81
N GLN A 268 -17.78 4.43 -10.44
CA GLN A 268 -18.70 3.87 -9.47
C GLN A 268 -19.93 3.36 -10.21
N ASP A 269 -20.25 2.07 -10.03
CA ASP A 269 -21.45 1.49 -10.64
C ASP A 269 -22.74 1.93 -9.92
N THR A 270 -23.88 1.53 -10.46
CA THR A 270 -25.20 1.84 -9.90
C THR A 270 -25.41 1.33 -8.47
N SER A 271 -24.68 0.26 -8.07
CA SER A 271 -24.70 -0.26 -6.70
C SER A 271 -23.84 0.56 -5.72
N GLY A 272 -23.05 1.51 -6.23
CA GLY A 272 -22.10 2.30 -5.48
C GLY A 272 -20.75 1.60 -5.28
N GLN A 273 -20.51 0.45 -5.91
CA GLN A 273 -19.22 -0.24 -5.91
C GLN A 273 -18.29 0.42 -6.91
N LYS A 274 -17.04 0.67 -6.48
CA LYS A 274 -15.99 1.17 -7.38
C LYS A 274 -15.45 0.03 -8.22
N LYS A 275 -15.38 0.27 -9.54
CA LYS A 275 -14.84 -0.66 -10.54
C LYS A 275 -13.74 0.01 -11.35
N ALA A 276 -12.80 -0.78 -11.85
CA ALA A 276 -11.72 -0.31 -12.70
C ALA A 276 -11.69 -1.06 -14.04
N ILE A 277 -11.43 -0.32 -15.10
CA ILE A 277 -11.06 -0.80 -16.41
C ILE A 277 -9.59 -0.47 -16.60
N PHE A 278 -8.75 -1.49 -16.75
CA PHE A 278 -7.33 -1.30 -16.95
C PHE A 278 -6.99 -1.18 -18.44
N TYR A 279 -6.02 -0.33 -18.72
CA TYR A 279 -5.29 -0.29 -19.97
C TYR A 279 -3.81 -0.46 -19.66
N ASP A 280 -3.29 -1.64 -20.01
CA ASP A 280 -1.99 -2.16 -19.61
C ASP A 280 -1.79 -2.35 -18.09
N THR A 281 -0.74 -3.05 -17.69
CA THR A 281 -0.58 -3.55 -16.32
C THR A 281 0.83 -3.41 -15.75
N GLY A 282 1.76 -2.88 -16.57
CA GLY A 282 3.16 -2.72 -16.20
C GLY A 282 3.99 -3.99 -16.27
N ALA A 283 5.28 -3.84 -15.98
CA ALA A 283 6.28 -4.89 -16.11
C ALA A 283 6.24 -5.94 -14.99
N SER A 284 6.74 -7.13 -15.32
CA SER A 284 7.09 -8.17 -14.35
C SER A 284 8.56 -8.57 -14.49
N TRP A 285 9.11 -9.18 -13.44
CA TRP A 285 10.49 -9.68 -13.39
C TRP A 285 10.60 -10.91 -12.48
N GLY A 286 11.73 -11.61 -12.58
CA GLY A 286 11.98 -12.86 -11.86
C GLY A 286 11.19 -14.03 -12.42
N GLU A 287 11.45 -15.22 -11.88
CA GLU A 287 10.82 -16.47 -12.31
C GLU A 287 10.35 -17.30 -11.10
N GLY A 288 9.39 -18.18 -11.32
CA GLY A 288 8.87 -19.10 -10.31
C GLY A 288 8.39 -18.38 -9.04
N SER A 289 8.88 -18.80 -7.88
CA SER A 289 8.52 -18.23 -6.57
C SER A 289 9.11 -16.82 -6.32
N GLN A 290 10.07 -16.39 -7.13
CA GLN A 290 10.69 -15.06 -7.05
C GLN A 290 10.09 -14.07 -8.06
N ARG A 291 9.09 -14.51 -8.84
CA ARG A 291 8.40 -13.62 -9.78
C ARG A 291 7.64 -12.53 -9.02
N ASN A 292 7.81 -11.31 -9.48
CA ASN A 292 7.07 -10.14 -8.99
C ASN A 292 6.69 -9.21 -10.15
N SER A 293 5.81 -8.26 -9.90
CA SER A 293 5.36 -7.31 -10.91
C SER A 293 5.04 -5.95 -10.33
N MET A 294 5.00 -4.92 -11.18
CA MET A 294 4.50 -3.60 -10.79
C MET A 294 3.01 -3.65 -10.40
N ALA A 295 2.25 -4.58 -10.96
CA ALA A 295 0.88 -4.82 -10.53
C ALA A 295 0.80 -5.20 -9.04
N ASN A 296 1.69 -6.07 -8.55
CA ASN A 296 1.74 -6.46 -7.15
C ASN A 296 2.22 -5.33 -6.22
N LEU A 297 3.19 -4.52 -6.68
CA LEU A 297 3.81 -3.48 -5.84
C LEU A 297 2.97 -2.22 -5.74
N GLU A 298 2.35 -1.77 -6.83
CA GLU A 298 1.69 -0.47 -6.92
C GLU A 298 0.18 -0.58 -7.15
N VAL A 299 -0.24 -1.43 -8.09
CA VAL A 299 -1.63 -1.46 -8.55
C VAL A 299 -2.55 -2.15 -7.54
N LEU A 300 -2.24 -3.38 -7.12
CA LEU A 300 -3.08 -4.14 -6.20
C LEU A 300 -3.21 -3.48 -4.82
N PRO A 301 -2.15 -2.91 -4.21
CA PRO A 301 -2.30 -2.12 -2.99
C PRO A 301 -3.22 -0.91 -3.18
N TYR A 302 -3.10 -0.19 -4.30
CA TYR A 302 -4.00 0.93 -4.61
C TYR A 302 -5.46 0.49 -4.70
N LEU A 303 -5.73 -0.62 -5.40
CA LEU A 303 -7.08 -1.17 -5.54
C LEU A 303 -7.69 -1.57 -4.19
N LYS A 304 -6.90 -2.27 -3.36
CA LYS A 304 -7.30 -2.67 -2.00
C LYS A 304 -7.63 -1.46 -1.12
N ARG A 305 -6.73 -0.46 -1.07
CA ARG A 305 -6.94 0.78 -0.28
C ARG A 305 -8.22 1.51 -0.65
N ASN A 306 -8.56 1.52 -1.93
CA ASN A 306 -9.70 2.27 -2.43
C ASN A 306 -10.96 1.41 -2.59
N ASN A 307 -10.90 0.11 -2.24
CA ASN A 307 -11.98 -0.86 -2.40
C ASN A 307 -12.51 -0.91 -3.85
N ILE A 308 -11.60 -1.06 -4.81
CA ILE A 308 -11.87 -1.07 -6.25
C ILE A 308 -11.80 -2.50 -6.76
N GLN A 309 -12.84 -2.96 -7.47
CA GLN A 309 -12.87 -4.24 -8.16
C GLN A 309 -12.43 -4.08 -9.63
N ILE A 310 -11.68 -5.03 -10.14
CA ILE A 310 -11.28 -5.04 -11.56
C ILE A 310 -12.46 -5.58 -12.39
N LYS A 311 -12.91 -4.80 -13.37
CA LYS A 311 -13.99 -5.20 -14.30
C LYS A 311 -13.44 -5.72 -15.61
N ALA A 312 -12.48 -5.03 -16.21
CA ALA A 312 -11.89 -5.37 -17.48
C ALA A 312 -10.41 -4.97 -17.53
N ILE A 313 -9.64 -5.69 -18.33
CA ILE A 313 -8.25 -5.39 -18.65
C ILE A 313 -8.10 -5.39 -20.17
N PHE A 314 -7.64 -4.29 -20.72
CA PHE A 314 -7.25 -4.13 -22.12
C PHE A 314 -5.72 -4.12 -22.17
N ILE A 315 -5.14 -4.98 -22.97
CA ILE A 315 -3.69 -5.05 -23.21
C ILE A 315 -3.42 -4.48 -24.59
N SER A 316 -2.60 -3.44 -24.62
CA SER A 316 -2.24 -2.80 -25.88
C SER A 316 -1.47 -3.77 -26.78
N HIS A 317 -0.43 -4.41 -26.24
CA HIS A 317 0.41 -5.40 -26.91
C HIS A 317 1.13 -6.29 -25.89
N ASP A 318 1.88 -7.30 -26.37
CA ASP A 318 2.38 -8.38 -25.52
C ASP A 318 3.76 -8.11 -24.88
N ASP A 319 4.33 -6.90 -25.00
CA ASP A 319 5.60 -6.59 -24.37
C ASP A 319 5.46 -6.54 -22.85
N ASN A 320 6.51 -6.97 -22.16
CA ASN A 320 6.48 -7.20 -20.72
C ASN A 320 6.15 -5.95 -19.89
N ASP A 321 6.58 -4.78 -20.31
CA ASP A 321 6.33 -3.51 -19.62
C ASP A 321 4.89 -2.98 -19.80
N HIS A 322 4.06 -3.69 -20.57
CA HIS A 322 2.62 -3.48 -20.74
C HIS A 322 1.80 -4.65 -20.17
N SER A 323 2.20 -5.87 -20.47
CA SER A 323 1.42 -7.09 -20.16
C SER A 323 1.90 -7.84 -18.92
N GLY A 324 3.06 -7.48 -18.35
CA GLY A 324 3.72 -8.26 -17.31
C GLY A 324 2.90 -8.48 -16.04
N GLY A 325 2.04 -7.53 -15.65
CA GLY A 325 1.20 -7.61 -14.46
C GLY A 325 -0.14 -8.35 -14.64
N VAL A 326 -0.51 -8.75 -15.88
CA VAL A 326 -1.84 -9.34 -16.19
C VAL A 326 -2.15 -10.54 -15.32
N THR A 327 -1.20 -11.47 -15.19
CA THR A 327 -1.38 -12.71 -14.41
C THR A 327 -1.71 -12.42 -12.96
N ASP A 328 -1.08 -11.40 -12.36
CA ASP A 328 -1.29 -11.03 -10.96
C ASP A 328 -2.67 -10.38 -10.75
N LEU A 329 -3.10 -9.51 -11.70
CA LEU A 329 -4.42 -8.91 -11.65
C LEU A 329 -5.54 -9.95 -11.87
N LEU A 330 -5.33 -10.91 -12.77
CA LEU A 330 -6.28 -12.01 -12.99
C LEU A 330 -6.37 -12.95 -11.78
N ALA A 331 -5.24 -13.21 -11.09
CA ALA A 331 -5.22 -13.98 -9.85
C ALA A 331 -6.01 -13.27 -8.73
N ALA A 332 -5.89 -11.95 -8.63
CA ALA A 332 -6.64 -11.14 -7.66
C ALA A 332 -8.13 -11.00 -8.02
N SER A 333 -8.49 -11.10 -9.29
CA SER A 333 -9.89 -10.97 -9.78
C SER A 333 -10.16 -11.95 -10.93
N PRO A 334 -10.48 -13.22 -10.65
CA PRO A 334 -10.62 -14.27 -11.68
C PRO A 334 -11.74 -14.03 -12.70
N HIS A 335 -12.75 -13.23 -12.37
CA HIS A 335 -13.90 -12.95 -13.25
C HIS A 335 -13.71 -11.71 -14.15
N THR A 336 -12.50 -11.15 -14.19
CA THR A 336 -12.16 -9.98 -15.01
C THR A 336 -12.24 -10.33 -16.49
N GLN A 337 -12.84 -9.46 -17.30
CA GLN A 337 -12.82 -9.55 -18.78
C GLN A 337 -11.42 -9.16 -19.27
N LEU A 338 -10.90 -9.87 -20.26
CA LEU A 338 -9.56 -9.64 -20.80
C LEU A 338 -9.62 -9.44 -22.31
N PHE A 339 -9.05 -8.36 -22.80
CA PHE A 339 -9.03 -7.96 -24.20
C PHE A 339 -7.59 -7.67 -24.66
N SER A 340 -7.23 -8.07 -25.87
CA SER A 340 -5.96 -7.74 -26.50
C SER A 340 -6.07 -7.79 -28.03
N SER A 341 -5.15 -7.14 -28.71
CA SER A 341 -4.93 -7.32 -30.17
C SER A 341 -4.12 -8.58 -30.49
N GLY A 342 -3.51 -9.23 -29.48
CA GLY A 342 -2.80 -10.50 -29.58
C GLY A 342 -3.63 -11.68 -29.07
N GLN A 343 -3.15 -12.90 -29.38
CA GLN A 343 -3.73 -14.16 -28.90
C GLN A 343 -2.86 -14.83 -27.82
N THR A 344 -1.92 -14.10 -27.24
CA THR A 344 -1.07 -14.58 -26.15
C THR A 344 -1.94 -14.92 -24.94
N ALA A 345 -1.81 -16.16 -24.43
CA ALA A 345 -2.56 -16.59 -23.25
C ALA A 345 -1.93 -16.09 -21.97
N TYR A 346 -2.74 -15.50 -21.09
CA TYR A 346 -2.36 -15.04 -19.75
C TYR A 346 -3.09 -15.87 -18.69
N ALA A 347 -2.37 -16.50 -17.79
CA ALA A 347 -2.94 -17.43 -16.80
C ALA A 347 -3.91 -18.45 -17.43
N GLN A 348 -3.54 -19.04 -18.57
CA GLN A 348 -4.32 -20.00 -19.38
C GLN A 348 -5.61 -19.40 -20.00
N ARG A 349 -5.76 -18.08 -20.01
CA ARG A 349 -6.89 -17.39 -20.63
C ARG A 349 -6.44 -16.68 -21.90
N ILE A 350 -7.14 -16.95 -22.99
CA ILE A 350 -6.97 -16.24 -24.27
C ILE A 350 -7.81 -14.96 -24.21
N PRO A 351 -7.22 -13.78 -24.50
CA PRO A 351 -7.97 -12.53 -24.54
C PRO A 351 -9.04 -12.52 -25.63
N GLU A 352 -10.12 -11.78 -25.38
CA GLU A 352 -11.07 -11.41 -26.42
C GLU A 352 -10.44 -10.37 -27.36
N PRO A 353 -10.84 -10.36 -28.66
CA PRO A 353 -10.24 -9.44 -29.63
C PRO A 353 -10.50 -7.96 -29.33
N CYS A 354 -9.42 -7.16 -29.25
CA CYS A 354 -9.45 -5.71 -29.33
C CYS A 354 -9.03 -5.28 -30.74
N VAL A 355 -10.02 -5.04 -31.61
CA VAL A 355 -9.83 -4.64 -33.01
C VAL A 355 -10.77 -3.51 -33.39
N ALA A 356 -10.40 -2.74 -34.39
CA ALA A 356 -11.15 -1.59 -34.89
C ALA A 356 -12.63 -1.90 -35.09
N GLY A 357 -13.51 -1.00 -34.65
CA GLY A 357 -14.94 -1.13 -34.72
C GLY A 357 -15.58 -1.86 -33.53
N LYS A 358 -14.81 -2.46 -32.62
CA LYS A 358 -15.36 -3.01 -31.37
C LYS A 358 -15.66 -1.88 -30.38
N GLU A 359 -16.79 -2.00 -29.72
CA GLU A 359 -17.25 -1.04 -28.71
C GLU A 359 -17.62 -1.74 -27.42
N TRP A 360 -17.34 -1.09 -26.31
CA TRP A 360 -17.71 -1.53 -24.97
C TRP A 360 -18.32 -0.37 -24.19
N GLN A 361 -19.37 -0.68 -23.43
CA GLN A 361 -20.03 0.29 -22.55
C GLN A 361 -19.88 -0.17 -21.10
N PHE A 362 -19.28 0.69 -20.28
CA PHE A 362 -19.15 0.48 -18.86
C PHE A 362 -19.75 1.69 -18.13
N ASP A 363 -21.00 1.58 -17.73
CA ASP A 363 -21.77 2.67 -17.17
C ASP A 363 -21.77 3.90 -18.11
N SER A 364 -21.22 5.01 -17.70
CA SER A 364 -21.10 6.25 -18.50
C SER A 364 -19.80 6.34 -19.32
N ILE A 365 -18.98 5.29 -19.37
CA ILE A 365 -17.74 5.23 -20.13
C ILE A 365 -17.94 4.40 -21.39
N LYS A 366 -17.76 5.01 -22.55
CA LYS A 366 -17.74 4.31 -23.83
C LYS A 366 -16.29 4.15 -24.28
N LEU A 367 -15.90 2.91 -24.64
CA LEU A 367 -14.62 2.60 -25.25
C LEU A 367 -14.87 2.12 -26.69
N THR A 368 -14.11 2.65 -27.63
CA THR A 368 -14.14 2.22 -29.03
C THR A 368 -12.71 1.86 -29.44
N ALA A 369 -12.48 0.63 -29.87
CA ALA A 369 -11.23 0.27 -30.50
C ALA A 369 -11.17 0.87 -31.91
N ILE A 370 -10.13 1.65 -32.19
CA ILE A 370 -9.93 2.30 -33.49
C ILE A 370 -8.76 1.72 -34.27
N PHE A 371 -7.95 0.88 -33.65
CA PHE A 371 -6.82 0.15 -34.23
C PHE A 371 -6.44 -1.04 -33.30
N PRO A 372 -5.87 -2.16 -33.80
CA PRO A 372 -5.64 -2.54 -35.22
C PRO A 372 -6.90 -3.06 -35.89
N GLU A 373 -6.85 -3.26 -37.21
CA GLU A 373 -7.96 -3.85 -37.97
C GLU A 373 -8.12 -5.36 -37.75
N GLN A 374 -7.03 -6.06 -37.43
CA GLN A 374 -6.99 -7.51 -37.24
C GLN A 374 -6.17 -7.93 -36.07
N ILE A 375 -6.52 -9.06 -35.46
CA ILE A 375 -5.75 -9.70 -34.39
C ILE A 375 -4.51 -10.38 -34.95
N THR A 376 -3.48 -10.51 -34.09
CA THR A 376 -2.23 -11.20 -34.41
C THR A 376 -1.98 -12.33 -33.41
N LYS A 377 -1.08 -13.26 -33.74
CA LYS A 377 -0.69 -14.32 -32.78
C LYS A 377 -0.01 -13.73 -31.55
N ARG A 378 0.93 -12.81 -31.79
CA ARG A 378 1.61 -12.01 -30.78
C ARG A 378 1.53 -10.55 -31.19
N ALA A 379 1.02 -9.72 -30.30
CA ALA A 379 0.94 -8.30 -30.57
C ALA A 379 2.26 -7.61 -30.20
N GLU A 380 2.85 -6.93 -31.16
CA GLU A 380 4.02 -6.05 -31.01
C GLU A 380 3.53 -4.60 -30.96
N ASN A 381 4.42 -3.63 -30.73
CA ASN A 381 4.13 -2.20 -30.67
C ASN A 381 3.22 -1.73 -31.84
N GLN A 382 3.53 -2.17 -33.05
CA GLN A 382 2.78 -1.84 -34.26
C GLN A 382 1.35 -2.42 -34.31
N HIS A 383 1.03 -3.34 -33.41
CA HIS A 383 -0.31 -3.97 -33.27
C HIS A 383 -1.04 -3.47 -32.03
N SER A 384 -0.58 -2.39 -31.39
CA SER A 384 -1.18 -1.86 -30.16
C SER A 384 -2.68 -1.61 -30.30
N CYS A 385 -3.48 -2.24 -29.42
CA CYS A 385 -4.90 -1.95 -29.29
C CYS A 385 -5.10 -0.49 -28.87
N THR A 386 -5.50 0.36 -29.82
CA THR A 386 -5.72 1.79 -29.60
C THR A 386 -7.18 2.05 -29.27
N LEU A 387 -7.44 2.70 -28.13
CA LEU A 387 -8.79 2.95 -27.63
C LEU A 387 -9.11 4.45 -27.61
N LEU A 388 -10.22 4.81 -28.23
CA LEU A 388 -10.88 6.08 -28.01
C LEU A 388 -11.88 5.91 -26.86
N VAL A 389 -11.71 6.67 -25.80
CA VAL A 389 -12.55 6.64 -24.60
C VAL A 389 -13.38 7.92 -24.56
N GLU A 390 -14.67 7.78 -24.40
CA GLU A 390 -15.62 8.89 -24.28
C GLU A 390 -16.25 8.87 -22.88
N ILE A 391 -16.10 10.00 -22.17
CA ILE A 391 -16.65 10.23 -20.83
C ILE A 391 -17.41 11.55 -20.87
N ASP A 392 -18.72 11.54 -20.80
CA ASP A 392 -19.58 12.71 -21.04
C ASP A 392 -19.25 13.38 -22.39
N ARG A 393 -18.64 14.56 -22.35
CA ARG A 393 -18.22 15.33 -23.54
C ARG A 393 -16.73 15.29 -23.78
N LEU A 394 -15.98 14.59 -22.95
CA LEU A 394 -14.52 14.55 -22.97
C LEU A 394 -14.04 13.27 -23.66
N LYS A 395 -12.97 13.39 -24.41
CA LYS A 395 -12.36 12.31 -25.19
C LYS A 395 -10.92 12.07 -24.74
N LEU A 396 -10.61 10.81 -24.48
CA LEU A 396 -9.26 10.34 -24.15
C LEU A 396 -8.81 9.37 -25.23
N LEU A 397 -7.55 9.42 -25.61
CA LEU A 397 -6.94 8.49 -26.56
C LEU A 397 -5.84 7.69 -25.89
N PHE A 398 -5.98 6.39 -25.90
CA PHE A 398 -4.97 5.43 -25.44
C PHE A 398 -4.34 4.78 -26.67
N THR A 399 -3.04 4.99 -26.86
CA THR A 399 -2.32 4.58 -28.07
C THR A 399 -1.43 3.37 -27.87
N GLY A 400 -1.20 2.95 -26.60
CA GLY A 400 -0.16 1.99 -26.30
C GLY A 400 1.19 2.47 -26.82
N ASP A 401 1.90 1.60 -27.51
CA ASP A 401 3.21 1.89 -28.12
C ASP A 401 3.17 1.97 -29.64
N ALA A 402 1.97 2.23 -30.19
CA ALA A 402 1.80 2.43 -31.63
C ALA A 402 2.77 3.48 -32.18
N GLY A 403 3.41 3.16 -33.29
CA GLY A 403 4.36 4.04 -33.97
C GLY A 403 3.70 5.05 -34.90
N VAL A 404 4.49 5.97 -35.44
CA VAL A 404 4.03 7.06 -36.33
C VAL A 404 3.28 6.54 -37.56
N GLU A 405 3.63 5.36 -38.08
CA GLU A 405 2.92 4.76 -39.23
C GLU A 405 1.47 4.39 -38.87
N GLN A 406 1.26 3.78 -37.69
CA GLN A 406 -0.06 3.42 -37.19
C GLN A 406 -0.87 4.66 -36.84
N GLU A 407 -0.22 5.66 -36.27
CA GLU A 407 -0.85 6.94 -35.94
C GLU A 407 -1.48 7.63 -37.16
N ARG A 408 -0.90 7.50 -38.35
CA ARG A 408 -1.47 8.02 -39.59
C ARG A 408 -2.82 7.40 -39.92
N ILE A 409 -3.04 6.13 -39.52
CA ILE A 409 -4.27 5.39 -39.76
C ILE A 409 -5.37 5.85 -38.80
N PHE A 410 -5.09 5.86 -37.49
CA PHE A 410 -6.13 6.11 -36.51
C PHE A 410 -6.32 7.59 -36.12
N SER A 411 -5.36 8.47 -36.36
CA SER A 411 -5.51 9.90 -36.01
C SER A 411 -6.75 10.56 -36.65
N PRO A 412 -7.05 10.34 -37.95
CA PRO A 412 -8.26 10.90 -38.56
C PRO A 412 -9.55 10.38 -37.92
N ILE A 413 -9.54 9.12 -37.45
CA ILE A 413 -10.69 8.47 -36.82
C ILE A 413 -10.93 9.04 -35.42
N SER A 414 -9.87 9.30 -34.65
CA SER A 414 -9.96 9.84 -33.30
C SER A 414 -10.49 11.28 -33.26
N GLY A 415 -10.18 12.08 -34.28
CA GLY A 415 -10.51 13.50 -34.32
C GLY A 415 -9.89 14.28 -33.16
N LYS A 416 -10.50 15.40 -32.77
CA LYS A 416 -10.05 16.20 -31.63
C LYS A 416 -10.30 15.47 -30.31
N ILE A 417 -9.32 15.48 -29.42
CA ILE A 417 -9.38 14.87 -28.10
C ILE A 417 -8.99 15.87 -26.99
N ASP A 418 -9.36 15.56 -25.76
CA ASP A 418 -8.98 16.37 -24.59
C ASP A 418 -7.71 15.82 -23.92
N PHE A 419 -7.56 14.49 -23.89
CA PHE A 419 -6.49 13.81 -23.18
C PHE A 419 -5.80 12.78 -24.07
N LEU A 420 -4.48 12.78 -24.05
CA LEU A 420 -3.64 11.83 -24.77
C LEU A 420 -2.77 11.03 -23.78
N GLN A 421 -2.84 9.71 -23.83
CA GLN A 421 -1.74 8.87 -23.36
C GLN A 421 -0.66 8.94 -24.44
N VAL A 422 0.50 9.49 -24.10
CA VAL A 422 1.63 9.65 -25.02
C VAL A 422 2.22 8.28 -25.33
N GLY A 423 2.27 7.94 -26.60
CA GLY A 423 2.69 6.63 -27.07
C GLY A 423 4.14 6.30 -26.74
N HIS A 424 4.42 5.03 -26.47
CA HIS A 424 5.75 4.45 -26.32
C HIS A 424 6.64 5.25 -25.35
N HIS A 425 6.08 5.63 -24.20
CA HIS A 425 6.74 6.37 -23.11
C HIS A 425 7.38 7.70 -23.55
N GLY A 426 6.89 8.29 -24.66
CA GLY A 426 7.48 9.47 -25.27
C GLY A 426 8.72 9.18 -26.15
N SER A 427 8.81 7.98 -26.74
CA SER A 427 9.83 7.63 -27.73
C SER A 427 9.73 8.51 -28.97
N LYS A 428 10.89 8.72 -29.64
CA LYS A 428 10.94 9.40 -30.94
C LYS A 428 10.16 8.70 -32.07
N THR A 429 9.83 7.42 -31.88
CA THR A 429 9.13 6.58 -32.87
C THR A 429 7.62 6.69 -32.80
N SER A 430 7.07 7.45 -31.85
CA SER A 430 5.65 7.64 -31.63
C SER A 430 5.28 9.08 -31.33
N THR A 431 4.00 9.34 -31.15
CA THR A 431 3.42 10.69 -30.92
C THR A 431 3.90 11.69 -31.94
N GLY A 432 3.69 11.33 -33.22
CA GLY A 432 4.14 12.07 -34.39
C GLY A 432 3.38 13.38 -34.61
N GLU A 433 3.89 14.24 -35.53
CA GLU A 433 3.28 15.52 -35.84
C GLU A 433 1.83 15.39 -36.33
N ILE A 434 1.53 14.34 -37.13
CA ILE A 434 0.18 14.13 -37.65
C ILE A 434 -0.81 13.85 -36.51
N LEU A 435 -0.44 12.99 -35.57
CA LEU A 435 -1.29 12.67 -34.42
C LEU A 435 -1.56 13.95 -33.62
N VAL A 436 -0.51 14.66 -33.21
CA VAL A 436 -0.65 15.84 -32.33
C VAL A 436 -1.38 16.99 -33.04
N ALA A 437 -1.10 17.24 -34.33
CA ALA A 437 -1.77 18.27 -35.10
C ALA A 437 -3.26 17.98 -35.35
N THR A 438 -3.61 16.72 -35.54
CA THR A 438 -5.01 16.30 -35.75
C THR A 438 -5.81 16.29 -34.46
N THR A 439 -5.24 15.70 -33.40
CA THR A 439 -5.96 15.48 -32.14
C THR A 439 -5.96 16.69 -31.21
N LYS A 440 -4.92 17.52 -31.25
CA LYS A 440 -4.74 18.74 -30.44
C LYS A 440 -5.13 18.53 -28.96
N PRO A 441 -4.46 17.61 -28.24
CA PRO A 441 -4.82 17.29 -26.88
C PRO A 441 -4.59 18.49 -25.96
N ASN A 442 -5.51 18.72 -25.01
CA ASN A 442 -5.29 19.73 -23.97
C ASN A 442 -4.27 19.24 -22.94
N ILE A 443 -4.27 17.93 -22.64
CA ILE A 443 -3.41 17.29 -21.67
C ILE A 443 -2.79 16.03 -22.25
N ALA A 444 -1.46 15.92 -22.13
CA ALA A 444 -0.69 14.74 -22.54
C ALA A 444 -0.03 14.10 -21.32
N VAL A 445 -0.33 12.83 -21.06
CA VAL A 445 0.23 12.08 -19.92
C VAL A 445 1.27 11.10 -20.45
N ILE A 446 2.49 11.18 -19.90
CA ILE A 446 3.61 10.31 -20.24
C ILE A 446 3.88 9.39 -19.07
N SER A 447 3.77 8.08 -19.27
CA SER A 447 4.20 7.06 -18.30
C SER A 447 5.64 6.68 -18.60
N VAL A 448 6.58 7.04 -17.72
CA VAL A 448 8.02 6.84 -17.95
C VAL A 448 8.80 6.78 -16.65
N GLY A 449 9.84 5.95 -16.63
CA GLY A 449 10.73 5.81 -15.48
C GLY A 449 11.71 6.96 -15.32
N ARG A 450 11.97 7.37 -14.08
CA ARG A 450 12.82 8.52 -13.75
C ARG A 450 14.27 8.39 -14.26
N TRP A 451 14.85 7.21 -14.13
CA TRP A 451 16.23 6.93 -14.55
C TRP A 451 16.25 5.86 -15.65
N ASN A 452 15.35 6.02 -16.64
CA ASN A 452 15.29 5.06 -17.72
C ASN A 452 16.54 5.13 -18.64
N ALA A 453 17.02 3.97 -19.06
CA ALA A 453 18.21 3.84 -19.89
C ALA A 453 18.04 4.45 -21.31
N TRP A 454 16.80 4.59 -21.77
CA TRP A 454 16.47 5.08 -23.12
C TRP A 454 16.38 6.59 -23.22
N LYS A 455 16.58 7.31 -22.11
CA LYS A 455 16.48 8.78 -22.02
C LYS A 455 15.13 9.32 -22.54
N MET A 456 14.06 8.62 -22.23
CA MET A 456 12.69 9.03 -22.51
C MET A 456 12.18 9.93 -21.37
N PRO A 457 11.23 10.85 -21.68
CA PRO A 457 10.67 11.18 -22.98
C PRO A 457 11.67 11.93 -23.88
N ASN A 458 11.55 11.71 -25.20
CA ASN A 458 12.42 12.39 -26.18
C ASN A 458 12.05 13.87 -26.28
N LYS A 459 13.08 14.72 -26.35
CA LYS A 459 12.92 16.18 -26.40
C LYS A 459 12.02 16.64 -27.55
N ASN A 460 12.16 16.04 -28.75
CA ASN A 460 11.33 16.38 -29.90
C ASN A 460 9.83 16.09 -29.67
N VAL A 461 9.49 15.05 -28.88
CA VAL A 461 8.10 14.74 -28.54
C VAL A 461 7.55 15.80 -27.60
N ILE A 462 8.33 16.22 -26.61
CA ILE A 462 7.95 17.28 -25.68
C ILE A 462 7.72 18.59 -26.44
N GLU A 463 8.69 19.04 -27.24
CA GLU A 463 8.60 20.29 -28.02
C GLU A 463 7.39 20.28 -28.97
N ARG A 464 7.07 19.12 -29.57
CA ARG A 464 5.89 18.95 -30.42
C ARG A 464 4.59 19.13 -29.66
N LEU A 465 4.45 18.49 -28.50
CA LEU A 465 3.27 18.61 -27.65
C LEU A 465 3.08 20.05 -27.15
N GLU A 466 4.16 20.69 -26.70
CA GLU A 466 4.14 22.10 -26.25
C GLU A 466 3.79 23.06 -27.37
N LYS A 467 4.34 22.86 -28.56
CA LYS A 467 4.02 23.66 -29.78
C LYS A 467 2.52 23.63 -30.10
N HIS A 468 1.86 22.52 -29.87
CA HIS A 468 0.41 22.38 -30.07
C HIS A 468 -0.43 22.73 -28.85
N GLY A 469 0.18 23.24 -27.76
CA GLY A 469 -0.51 23.77 -26.59
C GLY A 469 -0.92 22.73 -25.55
N ALA A 470 -0.38 21.51 -25.61
CA ALA A 470 -0.68 20.47 -24.63
C ALA A 470 0.04 20.71 -23.31
N GLN A 471 -0.68 20.61 -22.19
CA GLN A 471 -0.06 20.50 -20.87
C GLN A 471 0.49 19.09 -20.69
N ILE A 472 1.79 18.96 -20.38
CA ILE A 472 2.46 17.67 -20.24
C ILE A 472 2.55 17.28 -18.77
N LEU A 473 2.14 16.04 -18.47
CA LEU A 473 2.24 15.41 -17.17
C LEU A 473 3.10 14.14 -17.29
N ASP A 474 4.31 14.21 -16.78
CA ASP A 474 5.34 13.16 -16.86
C ASP A 474 5.46 12.46 -15.51
N THR A 475 5.15 11.15 -15.44
CA THR A 475 5.14 10.39 -14.16
C THR A 475 6.50 10.37 -13.49
N SER A 476 7.61 10.45 -14.23
CA SER A 476 8.95 10.54 -13.64
C SER A 476 9.14 11.80 -12.79
N LYS A 477 8.42 12.88 -13.11
CA LYS A 477 8.49 14.18 -12.42
C LYS A 477 7.37 14.33 -11.39
N VAL A 478 6.12 14.07 -11.79
CA VAL A 478 4.95 14.37 -10.96
C VAL A 478 4.40 13.15 -10.19
N GLY A 479 4.96 11.96 -10.42
CA GLY A 479 4.48 10.70 -9.85
C GLY A 479 3.17 10.24 -10.48
N MET A 480 2.39 9.45 -9.77
CA MET A 480 1.08 9.00 -10.23
C MET A 480 0.18 10.20 -10.57
N VAL A 481 -0.41 10.14 -11.76
CA VAL A 481 -1.35 11.16 -12.26
C VAL A 481 -2.76 10.65 -12.13
N LYS A 482 -3.64 11.45 -11.57
CA LYS A 482 -5.07 11.19 -11.45
C LYS A 482 -5.86 12.35 -12.04
N VAL A 483 -6.67 12.09 -13.06
CA VAL A 483 -7.64 13.03 -13.62
C VAL A 483 -9.02 12.61 -13.18
N ILE A 484 -9.72 13.49 -12.45
CA ILE A 484 -11.05 13.25 -11.91
C ILE A 484 -12.05 13.99 -12.79
N PHE A 485 -12.97 13.26 -13.38
CA PHE A 485 -14.04 13.78 -14.24
C PHE A 485 -15.34 13.89 -13.43
N LYS A 486 -15.98 15.04 -13.49
CA LYS A 486 -17.25 15.32 -12.84
C LYS A 486 -18.04 16.34 -13.66
N GLU A 487 -19.23 15.95 -14.15
CA GLU A 487 -20.15 16.87 -14.84
C GLU A 487 -19.51 17.64 -16.01
N GLY A 488 -18.71 16.93 -16.82
CA GLY A 488 -18.02 17.52 -17.99
C GLY A 488 -16.84 18.43 -17.66
N LYS A 489 -16.45 18.54 -16.39
CA LYS A 489 -15.22 19.21 -15.89
C LYS A 489 -14.21 18.19 -15.44
N TYR A 490 -12.95 18.60 -15.32
CA TYR A 490 -11.91 17.74 -14.79
C TYR A 490 -11.03 18.45 -13.76
N GLN A 491 -10.45 17.66 -12.86
CA GLN A 491 -9.45 18.09 -11.89
C GLN A 491 -8.25 17.15 -11.97
N ILE A 492 -7.04 17.70 -11.99
CA ILE A 492 -5.80 16.92 -11.99
C ILE A 492 -5.23 16.89 -10.58
N LYS A 493 -4.83 15.68 -10.15
CA LYS A 493 -4.05 15.45 -8.92
C LYS A 493 -2.82 14.64 -9.26
N THR A 494 -1.68 15.00 -8.68
CA THR A 494 -0.41 14.29 -8.83
C THR A 494 0.12 13.88 -7.48
N SER A 495 0.80 12.74 -7.40
CA SER A 495 1.29 12.24 -6.11
C SER A 495 2.53 12.98 -5.60
N ARG A 496 3.33 13.57 -6.50
CA ARG A 496 4.46 14.42 -6.14
C ARG A 496 4.08 15.89 -6.37
N THR A 497 3.83 16.60 -5.26
CA THR A 497 3.50 18.03 -5.28
C THR A 497 4.60 18.80 -4.53
N ARG A 498 4.64 20.14 -4.68
CA ARG A 498 5.55 21.00 -3.91
C ARG A 498 5.37 20.88 -2.38
N SER A 499 4.21 20.41 -1.93
CA SER A 499 3.90 20.14 -0.52
C SER A 499 4.20 18.71 -0.10
N SER A 500 4.77 17.88 -0.99
CA SER A 500 5.18 16.52 -0.66
C SER A 500 6.34 16.51 0.35
N ALA A 501 6.51 15.39 1.05
CA ALA A 501 7.52 15.25 2.08
C ALA A 501 8.93 15.63 1.57
N TRP A 502 9.77 16.23 2.42
CA TRP A 502 11.09 16.79 2.07
C TRP A 502 11.98 15.84 1.26
N HIS A 503 11.92 14.52 1.55
CA HIS A 503 12.70 13.51 0.83
C HIS A 503 12.23 13.37 -0.64
N GLN A 504 10.93 13.52 -0.92
CA GLN A 504 10.42 13.52 -2.30
C GLN A 504 10.87 14.77 -3.05
N ALA A 505 10.95 15.92 -2.36
CA ALA A 505 11.49 17.14 -2.93
C ALA A 505 12.99 17.02 -3.21
N TYR A 506 13.77 16.40 -2.29
CA TYR A 506 15.20 16.17 -2.46
C TYR A 506 15.52 15.28 -3.68
N PHE A 507 14.77 14.19 -3.86
CA PHE A 507 14.92 13.32 -5.03
C PHE A 507 14.27 13.87 -6.31
N ASN A 508 13.52 14.97 -6.24
CA ASN A 508 12.94 15.62 -7.40
C ASN A 508 13.87 16.65 -8.06
N HIS A 509 14.93 17.08 -7.40
CA HIS A 509 15.93 17.91 -8.05
C HIS A 509 16.78 17.07 -8.99
N ASN A 510 16.61 17.31 -10.28
CA ASN A 510 17.54 16.85 -11.30
C ASN A 510 18.80 17.74 -11.18
N PRO A 511 20.03 17.19 -10.97
CA PRO A 511 21.22 18.02 -10.84
C PRO A 511 21.61 18.79 -12.12
N LYS A 512 20.71 18.85 -13.09
CA LYS A 512 20.90 19.53 -14.39
C LYS A 512 19.84 20.61 -14.69
N ASP A 513 18.96 20.94 -13.74
CA ASP A 513 18.05 22.09 -13.85
C ASP A 513 18.61 23.32 -13.11
#